data_ebd21898bc3f0f31cf7a85a9cf5c2664
#
_entry.id   ebd21898bc3f0f31cf7a85a9cf5c2664
#
_cell.length_a   1.000
_cell.length_b   1.000
_cell.length_c   1.000
_cell.angle_alpha   90.00
_cell.angle_beta   90.00
_cell.angle_gamma   90.00
#
_symmetry.space_group_name_H-M   'P 1'
#
loop_
_entity.id
_entity.type
_entity.pdbx_description
1 polymer ?
#
loop_
_entity_poly.entity_id
_entity_poly.type
_entity_poly.pdbx_seq_one_letter_code
_entity_poly.pdbx_strand_id
1 'polypeptide(L)'
;QTGEAVGGGMCQFSNLIHWMVLHAPLTITEQHHHDQFDLFPDFGRQVPFGTGTSIFYNYLDYRFRNDTEQTYQLLVHTTPTHLCGELRTDAPLAVKYHIAAENERFVREDGVVYRCGEVYRTMVDKTTGNVLSRELLRRNHARVLYDTAGLEIMDR
;
A
#
# COMPACT_ATOMS: atom_id res chain seq x y z
N GLN A 1 -16.36 -4.12 17.65
CA GLN A 1 -16.03 -5.38 18.32
C GLN A 1 -15.18 -6.22 17.38
N THR A 2 -14.01 -6.64 17.85
CA THR A 2 -13.17 -7.63 17.16
C THR A 2 -13.71 -9.01 17.53
N GLY A 3 -14.05 -9.82 16.51
CA GLY A 3 -14.48 -11.20 16.67
C GLY A 3 -13.61 -12.14 15.85
N GLU A 4 -13.53 -13.40 16.23
CA GLU A 4 -12.89 -14.45 15.43
C GLU A 4 -13.91 -15.02 14.46
N ALA A 5 -13.55 -15.10 13.18
CA ALA A 5 -14.36 -15.73 12.16
C ALA A 5 -13.46 -16.41 11.11
N VAL A 6 -13.97 -17.50 10.53
CA VAL A 6 -13.34 -18.13 9.36
C VAL A 6 -13.38 -17.12 8.20
N GLY A 7 -12.22 -16.87 7.56
CA GLY A 7 -12.06 -15.85 6.51
C GLY A 7 -11.59 -14.48 7.02
N GLY A 8 -11.14 -14.38 8.28
CA GLY A 8 -10.44 -13.20 8.80
C GLY A 8 -9.09 -12.97 8.11
N GLY A 9 -8.50 -11.76 8.31
CA GLY A 9 -7.19 -11.41 7.75
C GLY A 9 -7.17 -11.05 6.27
N MET A 10 -8.31 -10.91 5.61
CA MET A 10 -8.41 -10.65 4.17
C MET A 10 -7.80 -9.30 3.76
N CYS A 11 -7.85 -8.28 4.62
CA CYS A 11 -7.18 -7.00 4.34
C CYS A 11 -5.66 -7.17 4.28
N GLN A 12 -5.07 -7.98 5.14
CA GLN A 12 -3.63 -8.27 5.11
C GLN A 12 -3.26 -9.03 3.82
N PHE A 13 -4.06 -9.99 3.42
CA PHE A 13 -3.90 -10.73 2.18
C PHE A 13 -3.96 -9.82 0.94
N SER A 14 -5.01 -9.00 0.83
CA SER A 14 -5.15 -8.07 -0.29
C SER A 14 -4.04 -6.99 -0.31
N ASN A 15 -3.60 -6.52 0.85
CA ASN A 15 -2.48 -5.58 0.96
C ASN A 15 -1.17 -6.19 0.47
N LEU A 16 -0.89 -7.46 0.78
CA LEU A 16 0.30 -8.17 0.28
C LEU A 16 0.28 -8.28 -1.24
N ILE A 17 -0.86 -8.68 -1.82
CA ILE A 17 -1.01 -8.77 -3.29
C ILE A 17 -0.83 -7.39 -3.93
N HIS A 18 -1.50 -6.38 -3.39
CA HIS A 18 -1.39 -5.01 -3.90
C HIS A 18 0.05 -4.50 -3.86
N TRP A 19 0.78 -4.74 -2.77
CA TRP A 19 2.18 -4.37 -2.66
C TRP A 19 3.04 -5.02 -3.75
N MET A 20 2.84 -6.31 -4.04
CA MET A 20 3.54 -6.99 -5.12
C MET A 20 3.16 -6.43 -6.50
N VAL A 21 1.88 -6.16 -6.75
CA VAL A 21 1.37 -5.58 -8.00
C VAL A 21 1.96 -4.18 -8.26
N LEU A 22 2.13 -3.36 -7.23
CA LEU A 22 2.77 -2.04 -7.35
C LEU A 22 4.23 -2.11 -7.84
N HIS A 23 4.90 -3.24 -7.67
CA HIS A 23 6.28 -3.47 -8.11
C HIS A 23 6.39 -4.17 -9.48
N ALA A 24 5.30 -4.26 -10.23
CA ALA A 24 5.23 -4.89 -11.55
C ALA A 24 4.48 -4.00 -12.55
N PRO A 25 4.68 -4.18 -13.88
CA PRO A 25 3.96 -3.43 -14.91
C PRO A 25 2.53 -3.97 -15.11
N LEU A 26 1.83 -4.21 -14.02
CA LEU A 26 0.44 -4.64 -14.02
C LEU A 26 -0.48 -3.43 -13.81
N THR A 27 -1.63 -3.44 -14.49
CA THR A 27 -2.61 -2.35 -14.44
C THR A 27 -3.65 -2.61 -13.38
N ILE A 28 -3.72 -1.76 -12.35
CA ILE A 28 -4.79 -1.82 -11.34
C ILE A 28 -6.06 -1.24 -11.96
N THR A 29 -7.13 -2.02 -11.97
CA THR A 29 -8.41 -1.64 -12.57
C THR A 29 -9.50 -1.33 -11.55
N GLU A 30 -9.35 -1.84 -10.31
CA GLU A 30 -10.23 -1.52 -9.20
C GLU A 30 -9.45 -1.58 -7.89
N GLN A 31 -9.54 -0.51 -7.11
CA GLN A 31 -8.92 -0.40 -5.78
C GLN A 31 -9.80 0.44 -4.87
N HIS A 32 -10.00 -0.02 -3.66
CA HIS A 32 -10.71 0.70 -2.60
C HIS A 32 -9.80 0.86 -1.39
N HIS A 33 -10.03 1.91 -0.61
CA HIS A 33 -9.18 2.22 0.52
C HIS A 33 -10.02 2.77 1.69
N HIS A 34 -9.63 2.44 2.91
CA HIS A 34 -10.17 3.06 4.13
C HIS A 34 -9.44 4.39 4.38
N ASP A 35 -9.90 5.47 3.77
CA ASP A 35 -9.20 6.76 3.70
C ASP A 35 -9.29 7.61 4.95
N GLN A 36 -10.19 7.29 5.84
CA GLN A 36 -10.61 8.22 6.88
C GLN A 36 -9.83 8.09 8.18
N PHE A 37 -9.21 6.94 8.45
CA PHE A 37 -8.64 6.68 9.76
C PHE A 37 -7.25 6.04 9.69
N ASP A 38 -6.34 6.56 10.52
CA ASP A 38 -5.10 5.90 10.90
C ASP A 38 -5.32 5.23 12.26
N LEU A 39 -5.41 3.89 12.25
CA LEU A 39 -5.85 3.09 13.39
C LEU A 39 -4.70 2.68 14.31
N PHE A 40 -3.47 2.64 13.81
CA PHE A 40 -2.33 2.09 14.53
C PHE A 40 -1.06 2.89 14.25
N PRO A 41 -0.23 3.15 15.27
CA PRO A 41 1.08 3.77 15.07
C PRO A 41 1.99 2.87 14.21
N ASP A 42 2.99 3.48 13.60
CA ASP A 42 4.00 2.75 12.85
C ASP A 42 4.94 1.96 13.78
N PHE A 43 4.70 0.68 13.92
CA PHE A 43 5.55 -0.25 14.68
C PHE A 43 6.75 -0.73 13.84
N GLY A 44 7.54 0.19 13.25
CA GLY A 44 8.63 -0.16 12.34
C GLY A 44 8.15 -0.64 10.96
N ARG A 45 6.99 -0.19 10.51
CA ARG A 45 6.42 -0.50 9.19
C ARG A 45 7.38 -0.08 8.09
N GLN A 46 7.72 -1.01 7.19
CA GLN A 46 8.52 -0.74 6.01
C GLN A 46 7.68 -0.31 4.79
N VAL A 47 6.40 -0.69 4.79
CA VAL A 47 5.45 -0.34 3.73
C VAL A 47 4.85 1.04 4.03
N PRO A 48 4.93 2.02 3.12
CA PRO A 48 4.42 3.36 3.35
C PRO A 48 2.94 3.38 3.72
N PHE A 49 2.57 4.26 4.65
CA PHE A 49 1.17 4.49 5.00
C PHE A 49 0.36 4.92 3.76
N GLY A 50 -0.81 4.36 3.57
CA GLY A 50 -1.67 4.65 2.42
C GLY A 50 -1.44 3.78 1.18
N THR A 51 -0.54 2.77 1.21
CA THR A 51 -0.35 1.80 0.12
C THR A 51 -1.21 0.56 0.24
N GLY A 52 -2.17 0.54 1.15
CA GLY A 52 -3.06 -0.59 1.31
C GLY A 52 -4.21 -0.60 0.31
N THR A 53 -4.96 -1.68 0.31
CA THR A 53 -6.25 -1.80 -0.38
C THR A 53 -7.24 -2.52 0.50
N SER A 54 -8.51 -2.23 0.32
CA SER A 54 -9.60 -2.82 1.09
C SER A 54 -10.47 -3.65 0.18
N ILE A 55 -10.89 -4.80 0.66
CA ILE A 55 -11.91 -5.63 0.04
C ILE A 55 -13.04 -5.86 1.04
N PHE A 56 -14.26 -6.01 0.54
CA PHE A 56 -15.41 -6.30 1.36
C PHE A 56 -16.31 -7.30 0.64
N TYR A 57 -16.57 -8.42 1.31
CA TYR A 57 -17.36 -9.51 0.72
C TYR A 57 -18.63 -8.97 0.06
N ASN A 58 -18.83 -9.33 -1.21
CA ASN A 58 -19.96 -8.98 -2.05
C ASN A 58 -20.15 -7.48 -2.38
N TYR A 59 -19.20 -6.61 -2.01
CA TYR A 59 -19.31 -5.15 -2.22
C TYR A 59 -18.10 -4.50 -2.86
N LEU A 60 -16.88 -4.85 -2.43
CA LEU A 60 -15.65 -4.20 -2.86
C LEU A 60 -14.62 -5.25 -3.28
N ASP A 61 -14.19 -5.18 -4.53
CA ASP A 61 -13.14 -6.04 -5.07
C ASP A 61 -11.81 -5.28 -5.19
N TYR A 62 -10.74 -6.04 -5.29
CA TYR A 62 -9.46 -5.56 -5.77
C TYR A 62 -9.17 -6.26 -7.10
N ARG A 63 -8.96 -5.48 -8.17
CA ARG A 63 -8.78 -6.00 -9.52
C ARG A 63 -7.54 -5.41 -10.18
N PHE A 64 -6.80 -6.25 -10.87
CA PHE A 64 -5.69 -5.84 -11.73
C PHE A 64 -5.65 -6.70 -13.00
N ARG A 65 -5.00 -6.17 -14.03
CA ARG A 65 -4.91 -6.80 -15.34
C ARG A 65 -3.46 -6.82 -15.80
N ASN A 66 -3.09 -7.91 -16.46
CA ASN A 66 -1.84 -8.04 -17.19
C ASN A 66 -2.05 -7.56 -18.64
N ASP A 67 -1.49 -6.41 -18.98
CA ASP A 67 -1.49 -5.86 -20.35
C ASP A 67 -0.13 -6.06 -21.03
N THR A 68 0.75 -6.86 -20.45
CA THR A 68 2.09 -7.17 -20.99
C THR A 68 2.09 -8.49 -21.74
N GLU A 69 3.15 -8.72 -22.53
CA GLU A 69 3.38 -10.03 -23.19
C GLU A 69 3.94 -11.11 -22.23
N GLN A 70 4.30 -10.72 -20.99
CA GLN A 70 4.89 -11.63 -20.02
C GLN A 70 3.83 -12.38 -19.22
N THR A 71 4.16 -13.62 -18.84
CA THR A 71 3.35 -14.41 -17.91
C THR A 71 3.75 -14.11 -16.47
N TYR A 72 2.77 -13.94 -15.58
CA TYR A 72 2.99 -13.74 -14.15
C TYR A 72 2.43 -14.88 -13.34
N GLN A 73 3.16 -15.28 -12.30
CA GLN A 73 2.72 -16.25 -11.30
C GLN A 73 2.70 -15.60 -9.93
N LEU A 74 1.53 -15.62 -9.30
CA LEU A 74 1.33 -15.16 -7.93
C LEU A 74 1.35 -16.36 -6.99
N LEU A 75 2.24 -16.33 -6.00
CA LEU A 75 2.37 -17.34 -4.94
C LEU A 75 2.11 -16.66 -3.59
N VAL A 76 1.24 -17.24 -2.79
CA VAL A 76 0.97 -16.78 -1.42
C VAL A 76 0.91 -17.99 -0.50
N HIS A 77 1.59 -17.89 0.62
CA HIS A 77 1.61 -18.92 1.66
C HIS A 77 1.81 -18.31 3.05
N THR A 78 1.57 -19.09 4.07
CA THR A 78 1.79 -18.70 5.47
C THR A 78 2.93 -19.49 6.08
N THR A 79 3.66 -18.86 6.98
CA THR A 79 4.55 -19.49 7.95
C THR A 79 3.91 -19.37 9.35
N PRO A 80 4.48 -19.92 10.41
CA PRO A 80 3.97 -19.75 11.76
C PRO A 80 3.85 -18.27 12.20
N THR A 81 4.61 -17.36 11.58
CA THR A 81 4.72 -15.96 11.99
C THR A 81 4.41 -14.94 10.89
N HIS A 82 4.36 -15.35 9.62
CA HIS A 82 4.21 -14.42 8.50
C HIS A 82 3.26 -14.92 7.42
N LEU A 83 2.58 -13.98 6.78
CA LEU A 83 1.98 -14.15 5.46
C LEU A 83 3.03 -13.76 4.42
N CYS A 84 3.36 -14.67 3.52
CA CYS A 84 4.42 -14.52 2.51
C CYS A 84 3.83 -14.50 1.11
N GLY A 85 4.46 -13.74 0.21
CA GLY A 85 4.06 -13.68 -1.19
C GLY A 85 5.23 -13.49 -2.13
N GLU A 86 5.09 -14.05 -3.33
CA GLU A 86 6.01 -13.86 -4.43
C GLU A 86 5.23 -13.58 -5.71
N LEU A 87 5.70 -12.62 -6.49
CA LEU A 87 5.22 -12.37 -7.85
C LEU A 87 6.38 -12.65 -8.80
N ARG A 88 6.24 -13.70 -9.59
CA ARG A 88 7.25 -14.17 -10.55
C ARG A 88 6.82 -13.87 -11.97
N THR A 89 7.78 -13.68 -12.87
CA THR A 89 7.54 -13.53 -14.30
C THR A 89 8.50 -14.40 -15.09
N ASP A 90 8.12 -14.78 -16.31
CA ASP A 90 8.87 -15.65 -17.22
C ASP A 90 10.09 -15.00 -17.84
N ALA A 91 10.23 -13.66 -17.77
CA ALA A 91 11.41 -12.94 -18.21
C ALA A 91 11.76 -11.79 -17.26
N PRO A 92 13.06 -11.40 -17.15
CA PRO A 92 13.46 -10.26 -16.35
C PRO A 92 12.78 -8.96 -16.80
N LEU A 93 12.30 -8.16 -15.84
CA LEU A 93 11.80 -6.83 -16.13
C LEU A 93 12.95 -5.87 -16.47
N ALA A 94 12.78 -5.06 -17.51
CA ALA A 94 13.71 -3.99 -17.88
C ALA A 94 13.66 -2.80 -16.91
N VAL A 95 12.59 -2.71 -16.11
CA VAL A 95 12.32 -1.61 -15.18
C VAL A 95 12.26 -2.09 -13.75
N LYS A 96 12.45 -1.17 -12.81
CA LYS A 96 12.27 -1.36 -11.38
C LYS A 96 11.31 -0.29 -10.85
N TYR A 97 10.47 -0.68 -9.92
CA TYR A 97 9.53 0.23 -9.26
C TYR A 97 9.97 0.52 -7.83
N HIS A 98 9.86 1.78 -7.45
CA HIS A 98 10.05 2.25 -6.07
C HIS A 98 8.78 2.91 -5.59
N ILE A 99 8.35 2.53 -4.39
CA ILE A 99 7.20 3.12 -3.73
C ILE A 99 7.72 3.86 -2.50
N ALA A 100 7.44 5.15 -2.41
CA ALA A 100 7.90 5.98 -1.31
C ALA A 100 6.81 6.94 -0.85
N ALA A 101 6.77 7.16 0.47
CA ALA A 101 6.02 8.27 1.06
C ALA A 101 6.89 9.52 1.10
N GLU A 102 6.26 10.67 0.88
CA GLU A 102 6.88 11.97 0.96
C GLU A 102 5.99 12.92 1.76
N ASN A 103 6.60 13.94 2.35
CA ASN A 103 5.90 14.97 3.14
C ASN A 103 4.99 14.38 4.23
N GLU A 104 5.38 13.25 4.82
CA GLU A 104 4.65 12.67 5.93
C GLU A 104 4.75 13.60 7.15
N ARG A 105 3.60 13.93 7.71
CA ARG A 105 3.48 14.81 8.86
C ARG A 105 2.18 14.59 9.59
N PHE A 106 2.17 14.96 10.88
CA PHE A 106 0.94 15.05 11.65
C PHE A 106 0.53 16.51 11.75
N VAL A 107 -0.74 16.77 11.47
CA VAL A 107 -1.32 18.12 11.48
C VAL A 107 -2.53 18.15 12.42
N ARG A 108 -2.63 19.17 13.28
CA ARG A 108 -3.81 19.39 14.09
C ARG A 108 -4.72 20.40 13.40
N GLU A 109 -5.94 19.99 13.10
CA GLU A 109 -7.00 20.79 12.50
C GLU A 109 -8.22 20.73 13.41
N ASP A 110 -8.70 21.85 13.89
CA ASP A 110 -9.85 21.94 14.81
C ASP A 110 -9.78 21.00 16.03
N GLY A 111 -8.58 20.85 16.60
CA GLY A 111 -8.33 19.98 17.76
C GLY A 111 -8.21 18.48 17.43
N VAL A 112 -8.33 18.07 16.17
CA VAL A 112 -8.19 16.71 15.70
C VAL A 112 -6.85 16.52 14.99
N VAL A 113 -6.15 15.44 15.29
CA VAL A 113 -4.87 15.14 14.66
C VAL A 113 -5.10 14.26 13.42
N TYR A 114 -4.47 14.65 12.32
CA TYR A 114 -4.48 13.94 11.04
C TYR A 114 -3.06 13.57 10.63
N ARG A 115 -2.89 12.36 10.05
CA ARG A 115 -1.69 11.97 9.34
C ARG A 115 -1.84 12.34 7.87
N CYS A 116 -0.94 13.18 7.38
CA CYS A 116 -0.91 13.68 6.00
C CYS A 116 0.37 13.23 5.30
N GLY A 117 0.33 13.14 3.98
CA GLY A 117 1.48 12.82 3.15
C GLY A 117 1.06 12.36 1.75
N GLU A 118 2.04 12.15 0.89
CA GLU A 118 1.84 11.64 -0.46
C GLU A 118 2.62 10.35 -0.65
N VAL A 119 2.04 9.40 -1.40
CA VAL A 119 2.70 8.17 -1.81
C VAL A 119 2.92 8.20 -3.31
N TYR A 120 4.16 8.01 -3.71
CA TYR A 120 4.56 7.98 -5.11
C TYR A 120 5.08 6.61 -5.53
N ARG A 121 4.81 6.27 -6.78
CA ARG A 121 5.40 5.16 -7.51
C ARG A 121 6.33 5.71 -8.57
N THR A 122 7.60 5.33 -8.51
CA THR A 122 8.62 5.75 -9.47
C THR A 122 9.09 4.53 -10.26
N MET A 123 9.06 4.63 -11.58
CA MET A 123 9.59 3.61 -12.50
C MET A 123 10.95 4.03 -12.98
N VAL A 124 11.93 3.14 -12.86
CA VAL A 124 13.33 3.38 -13.20
C VAL A 124 13.81 2.33 -14.20
N ASP A 125 14.50 2.76 -15.24
CA ASP A 125 15.21 1.88 -16.17
C ASP A 125 16.36 1.19 -15.44
N LYS A 126 16.43 -0.14 -15.49
CA LYS A 126 17.46 -0.91 -14.79
C LYS A 126 18.85 -0.77 -15.39
N THR A 127 18.93 -0.48 -16.68
CA THR A 127 20.20 -0.37 -17.38
C THR A 127 20.85 0.99 -17.18
N THR A 128 20.05 2.06 -17.27
CA THR A 128 20.55 3.44 -17.22
C THR A 128 20.42 4.08 -15.85
N GLY A 129 19.53 3.57 -14.99
CA GLY A 129 19.15 4.21 -13.73
C GLY A 129 18.24 5.43 -13.89
N ASN A 130 17.82 5.75 -15.11
CA ASN A 130 16.98 6.92 -15.38
C ASN A 130 15.55 6.70 -14.89
N VAL A 131 14.96 7.74 -14.31
CA VAL A 131 13.54 7.77 -13.97
C VAL A 131 12.74 7.90 -15.26
N LEU A 132 11.88 6.92 -15.52
CA LEU A 132 11.00 6.88 -16.70
C LEU A 132 9.65 7.51 -16.42
N SER A 133 9.13 7.31 -15.21
CA SER A 133 7.87 7.92 -14.76
C SER A 133 7.83 8.08 -13.26
N ARG A 134 7.01 9.01 -12.80
CA ARG A 134 6.66 9.19 -11.39
C ARG A 134 5.18 9.49 -11.28
N GLU A 135 4.49 8.67 -10.54
CA GLU A 135 3.04 8.69 -10.39
C GLU A 135 2.66 8.94 -8.93
N LEU A 136 1.74 9.87 -8.70
CA LEU A 136 1.12 10.04 -7.39
C LEU A 136 0.04 8.95 -7.22
N LEU A 137 0.31 7.97 -6.36
CA LEU A 137 -0.66 6.93 -6.04
C LEU A 137 -1.74 7.44 -5.10
N ARG A 138 -1.34 8.28 -4.13
CA ARG A 138 -2.25 8.70 -3.07
C ARG A 138 -1.81 9.96 -2.35
N ARG A 139 -2.81 10.76 -1.91
CA ARG A 139 -2.68 11.75 -0.85
C ARG A 139 -3.39 11.26 0.40
N ASN A 140 -2.66 11.17 1.49
CA ASN A 140 -3.18 10.78 2.79
C ASN A 140 -3.64 12.01 3.57
N HIS A 141 -4.84 11.92 4.15
CA HIS A 141 -5.37 12.82 5.16
C HIS A 141 -6.28 11.98 6.06
N ALA A 142 -5.69 11.28 7.01
CA ALA A 142 -6.36 10.28 7.83
C ALA A 142 -6.38 10.73 9.30
N ARG A 143 -7.54 10.69 9.91
CA ARG A 143 -7.69 11.00 11.34
C ARG A 143 -6.98 9.94 12.18
N VAL A 144 -6.09 10.38 13.06
CA VAL A 144 -5.34 9.51 13.98
C VAL A 144 -6.27 9.08 15.12
N LEU A 145 -6.34 7.77 15.37
CA LEU A 145 -7.19 7.18 16.42
C LEU A 145 -6.39 6.49 17.55
N TYR A 146 -5.08 6.71 17.61
CA TYR A 146 -4.21 6.24 18.69
C TYR A 146 -3.63 7.41 19.46
N ASP A 147 -2.94 7.11 20.57
CA ASP A 147 -2.27 8.13 21.39
C ASP A 147 -1.20 8.84 20.56
N THR A 148 -1.30 10.16 20.53
CA THR A 148 -0.39 11.05 19.79
C THR A 148 0.70 11.64 20.68
N ALA A 149 0.81 11.21 21.94
CA ALA A 149 1.89 11.64 22.83
C ALA A 149 3.25 11.25 22.23
N GLY A 150 4.13 12.22 22.06
CA GLY A 150 5.46 12.02 21.48
C GLY A 150 5.54 12.16 19.95
N LEU A 151 4.45 12.45 19.28
CA LEU A 151 4.47 12.83 17.86
C LEU A 151 4.77 14.33 17.69
N GLU A 152 5.56 14.67 16.68
CA GLU A 152 5.71 16.05 16.24
C GLU A 152 4.48 16.46 15.44
N ILE A 153 3.66 17.36 15.99
CA ILE A 153 2.39 17.80 15.41
C ILE A 153 2.49 19.24 15.01
N MET A 154 2.16 19.55 13.78
CA MET A 154 2.06 20.91 13.25
C MET A 154 0.64 21.42 13.49
N ASP A 155 0.49 22.58 14.13
CA ASP A 155 -0.81 23.27 14.28
C ASP A 155 -1.12 24.05 13.00
N ARG A 156 -2.37 23.96 12.56
CA ARG A 156 -2.86 24.62 11.35
C ARG A 156 -4.04 25.51 11.65
#